data_12f98268b85d77703130f845f70f2811
#
_entry.id   12f98268b85d77703130f845f70f2811
#
_cell.length_a   1.000
_cell.length_b   1.000
_cell.length_c   1.000
_cell.angle_alpha   90.00
_cell.angle_beta   90.00
_cell.angle_gamma   90.00
#
_symmetry.space_group_name_H-M   'P 1'
#
loop_
_entity.id
_entity.type
_entity.pdbx_description
1 polymer ?
#
loop_
_entity_poly.entity_id
_entity_poly.type
_entity_poly.pdbx_seq_one_letter_code
_entity_poly.pdbx_strand_id
1 'polypeptide(L)'
;MGPTRKTICWVLLIFALKRRDLRELKDVIHFSIYLRVITIIMVKAVTVLNSSEGVTGTVYFTQEGDGPTTVTGNLSGLKPGLHGFHVHALGDTTNGCMSTGPHFNPVGKEHGAPGDENRHAGDLGNITVGEDGTAAINIVDKQIPLTGPHSIIGRAVVVHSDPDDLGRGGHELSKSTGNAGGRVACGIIGLQG
;
A
#
# COMPACT_ATOMS: atom_id res chain seq x y z
N MET A 1 -55.26 39.97 34.07
CA MET A 1 -54.10 40.73 33.48
C MET A 1 -53.35 39.77 32.55
N GLY A 2 -53.44 39.99 31.26
CA GLY A 2 -52.73 39.16 30.27
C GLY A 2 -51.24 39.50 30.17
N PRO A 3 -50.38 38.60 29.66
CA PRO A 3 -48.97 38.81 29.58
C PRO A 3 -48.65 40.01 28.67
N THR A 4 -47.77 40.91 29.15
CA THR A 4 -47.38 42.11 28.44
C THR A 4 -46.62 41.79 27.16
N ARG A 5 -46.71 42.65 26.11
CA ARG A 5 -45.98 42.49 24.84
C ARG A 5 -44.48 42.21 24.99
N LYS A 6 -43.84 42.67 26.09
CA LYS A 6 -42.45 42.40 26.42
C LYS A 6 -42.21 40.93 26.78
N THR A 7 -43.14 40.29 27.53
CA THR A 7 -43.01 38.88 27.95
C THR A 7 -43.10 37.94 26.76
N ILE A 8 -43.97 38.25 25.78
CA ILE A 8 -44.10 37.46 24.53
C ILE A 8 -42.85 37.56 23.66
N CYS A 9 -42.20 38.73 23.61
CA CYS A 9 -41.01 38.94 22.82
C CYS A 9 -39.81 38.13 23.36
N TRP A 10 -39.62 38.03 24.69
CA TRP A 10 -38.60 37.23 25.32
C TRP A 10 -38.80 35.73 25.15
N VAL A 11 -40.00 35.26 25.25
CA VAL A 11 -40.32 33.83 25.01
C VAL A 11 -40.07 33.44 23.56
N LEU A 12 -40.44 34.29 22.59
CA LEU A 12 -40.16 34.06 21.17
C LEU A 12 -38.67 34.15 20.85
N LEU A 13 -37.92 35.02 21.53
CA LEU A 13 -36.45 35.12 21.35
C LEU A 13 -35.72 33.87 21.90
N ILE A 14 -36.17 33.38 23.08
CA ILE A 14 -35.60 32.14 23.66
C ILE A 14 -35.93 30.92 22.79
N PHE A 15 -37.17 30.84 22.24
CA PHE A 15 -37.53 29.77 21.31
C PHE A 15 -36.78 29.87 19.98
N ALA A 16 -36.47 31.06 19.49
CA ALA A 16 -35.68 31.26 18.26
C ALA A 16 -34.23 30.89 18.47
N LEU A 17 -33.63 31.24 19.61
CA LEU A 17 -32.28 30.84 19.99
C LEU A 17 -32.17 29.32 20.17
N LYS A 18 -33.13 28.69 20.90
CA LYS A 18 -33.17 27.22 21.01
C LYS A 18 -33.35 26.51 19.67
N ARG A 19 -34.11 27.08 18.72
CA ARG A 19 -34.25 26.51 17.37
C ARG A 19 -32.99 26.67 16.50
N ARG A 20 -32.21 27.77 16.68
CA ARG A 20 -30.91 27.93 16.02
C ARG A 20 -29.91 26.94 16.55
N ASP A 21 -29.76 26.81 17.87
CA ASP A 21 -28.86 25.84 18.50
C ASP A 21 -29.19 24.39 18.09
N LEU A 22 -30.48 24.06 17.98
CA LEU A 22 -30.91 22.72 17.56
C LEU A 22 -30.69 22.46 16.06
N ARG A 23 -30.67 23.50 15.20
CA ARG A 23 -30.31 23.35 13.79
C ARG A 23 -28.79 23.18 13.64
N GLU A 24 -28.02 24.05 14.27
CA GLU A 24 -26.55 23.95 14.25
C GLU A 24 -26.10 22.61 14.85
N LEU A 25 -26.74 22.16 15.94
CA LEU A 25 -26.45 20.84 16.51
C LEU A 25 -26.83 19.69 15.55
N LYS A 26 -27.95 19.80 14.83
CA LYS A 26 -28.32 18.83 13.81
C LYS A 26 -27.36 18.82 12.64
N ASP A 27 -26.90 19.99 12.20
CA ASP A 27 -25.97 20.12 11.10
C ASP A 27 -24.58 19.59 11.50
N VAL A 28 -24.14 19.87 12.72
CA VAL A 28 -22.89 19.30 13.28
C VAL A 28 -23.00 17.78 13.48
N ILE A 29 -24.16 17.29 13.97
CA ILE A 29 -24.41 15.84 14.11
C ILE A 29 -24.51 15.18 12.73
N HIS A 30 -25.20 15.79 11.76
CA HIS A 30 -25.26 15.29 10.38
C HIS A 30 -23.89 15.29 9.71
N PHE A 31 -23.12 16.37 9.87
CA PHE A 31 -21.75 16.45 9.37
C PHE A 31 -20.82 15.44 10.07
N SER A 32 -20.97 15.25 11.40
CA SER A 32 -20.22 14.24 12.16
C SER A 32 -20.62 12.81 11.80
N ILE A 33 -21.91 12.56 11.51
CA ILE A 33 -22.39 11.26 11.01
C ILE A 33 -21.97 11.06 9.56
N TYR A 34 -22.00 12.08 8.73
CA TYR A 34 -21.52 12.04 7.35
C TYR A 34 -20.00 11.80 7.28
N LEU A 35 -19.22 12.38 8.20
CA LEU A 35 -17.79 12.08 8.35
C LEU A 35 -17.52 10.66 8.93
N ARG A 36 -18.47 10.06 9.66
CA ARG A 36 -18.35 8.70 10.19
C ARG A 36 -18.84 7.62 9.25
N VAL A 37 -19.60 7.96 8.21
CA VAL A 37 -19.88 7.10 7.06
C VAL A 37 -18.88 7.42 5.95
N ILE A 38 -17.60 7.59 6.29
CA ILE A 38 -16.55 7.28 5.33
C ILE A 38 -16.62 5.75 5.22
N THR A 39 -17.30 5.29 4.21
CA THR A 39 -17.19 3.89 3.77
C THR A 39 -15.70 3.65 3.64
N ILE A 40 -15.15 2.84 4.54
CA ILE A 40 -13.74 2.45 4.43
C ILE A 40 -13.67 1.67 3.13
N ILE A 41 -13.22 2.33 2.08
CA ILE A 41 -13.05 1.70 0.78
C ILE A 41 -11.88 0.75 0.92
N MET A 42 -12.16 -0.53 0.86
CA MET A 42 -11.14 -1.56 0.77
C MET A 42 -10.77 -1.74 -0.70
N VAL A 43 -9.53 -1.42 -1.04
CA VAL A 43 -8.99 -1.69 -2.37
C VAL A 43 -8.20 -2.98 -2.32
N LYS A 44 -8.42 -3.84 -3.31
CA LYS A 44 -7.73 -5.11 -3.47
C LYS A 44 -7.02 -5.15 -4.81
N ALA A 45 -5.84 -5.73 -4.80
CA ALA A 45 -5.07 -5.97 -6.01
C ALA A 45 -4.40 -7.35 -5.93
N VAL A 46 -4.01 -7.85 -7.09
CA VAL A 46 -3.41 -9.17 -7.23
C VAL A 46 -2.33 -9.13 -8.31
N THR A 47 -1.29 -9.92 -8.13
CA THR A 47 -0.33 -10.24 -9.18
C THR A 47 -0.12 -11.74 -9.23
N VAL A 48 -0.05 -12.26 -10.45
CA VAL A 48 0.32 -13.66 -10.71
C VAL A 48 1.74 -13.67 -11.26
N LEU A 49 2.62 -14.37 -10.57
CA LEU A 49 3.99 -14.59 -11.01
C LEU A 49 4.05 -15.93 -11.76
N ASN A 50 4.66 -15.90 -12.92
CA ASN A 50 4.93 -17.09 -13.72
C ASN A 50 6.18 -16.84 -14.55
N SER A 51 7.21 -17.62 -14.35
CA SER A 51 8.47 -17.48 -15.06
C SER A 51 8.87 -18.73 -15.84
N SER A 52 9.72 -18.55 -16.86
CA SER A 52 10.33 -19.67 -17.59
C SER A 52 11.24 -20.53 -16.74
N GLU A 53 11.67 -20.03 -15.58
CA GLU A 53 12.53 -20.75 -14.63
C GLU A 53 11.71 -21.60 -13.63
N GLY A 54 10.37 -21.66 -13.80
CA GLY A 54 9.48 -22.49 -12.99
C GLY A 54 8.99 -21.83 -11.69
N VAL A 55 9.34 -20.57 -11.45
CA VAL A 55 8.79 -19.83 -10.30
C VAL A 55 7.35 -19.43 -10.60
N THR A 56 6.43 -19.84 -9.72
CA THR A 56 4.99 -19.55 -9.85
C THR A 56 4.39 -19.13 -8.52
N GLY A 57 3.29 -18.39 -8.56
CA GLY A 57 2.51 -18.06 -7.39
C GLY A 57 1.63 -16.84 -7.56
N THR A 58 0.92 -16.50 -6.49
CA THR A 58 0.00 -15.37 -6.47
C THR A 58 0.25 -14.53 -5.23
N VAL A 59 0.29 -13.23 -5.43
CA VAL A 59 0.45 -12.24 -4.35
C VAL A 59 -0.73 -11.28 -4.38
N TYR A 60 -1.34 -11.10 -3.22
CA TYR A 60 -2.51 -10.25 -2.98
C TYR A 60 -2.11 -9.01 -2.21
N PHE A 61 -2.76 -7.91 -2.50
CA PHE A 61 -2.59 -6.63 -1.83
C PHE A 61 -3.94 -6.16 -1.34
N THR A 62 -4.02 -5.70 -0.10
CA THR A 62 -5.25 -5.15 0.47
C THR A 62 -4.92 -3.86 1.21
N GLN A 63 -5.68 -2.80 0.93
CA GLN A 63 -5.56 -1.51 1.59
C GLN A 63 -6.92 -1.01 2.03
N GLU A 64 -7.04 -0.60 3.29
CA GLU A 64 -8.23 0.05 3.83
C GLU A 64 -8.02 1.57 3.90
N GLY A 65 -8.81 2.32 3.14
CA GLY A 65 -8.67 3.78 3.05
C GLY A 65 -7.24 4.19 2.69
N ASP A 66 -6.66 5.09 3.47
CA ASP A 66 -5.26 5.55 3.34
C ASP A 66 -4.30 4.79 4.29
N GLY A 67 -4.74 3.65 4.83
CA GLY A 67 -3.93 2.82 5.72
C GLY A 67 -2.77 2.12 5.00
N PRO A 68 -1.98 1.31 5.73
CA PRO A 68 -0.93 0.51 5.14
C PRO A 68 -1.51 -0.56 4.21
N THR A 69 -0.71 -0.97 3.23
CA THR A 69 -1.02 -2.09 2.35
C THR A 69 -0.52 -3.39 2.98
N THR A 70 -1.41 -4.35 3.13
CA THR A 70 -1.08 -5.74 3.50
C THR A 70 -0.83 -6.54 2.23
N VAL A 71 0.32 -7.23 2.19
CA VAL A 71 0.76 -8.07 1.07
C VAL A 71 0.80 -9.51 1.56
N THR A 72 0.03 -10.39 0.94
CA THR A 72 -0.01 -11.83 1.29
C THR A 72 0.09 -12.69 0.05
N GLY A 73 0.61 -13.89 0.19
CA GLY A 73 0.67 -14.80 -0.96
C GLY A 73 1.57 -15.99 -0.72
N ASN A 74 1.67 -16.82 -1.75
CA ASN A 74 2.57 -17.97 -1.76
C ASN A 74 3.27 -18.05 -3.10
N LEU A 75 4.56 -18.33 -3.05
CA LEU A 75 5.39 -18.61 -4.23
C LEU A 75 5.99 -19.99 -4.12
N SER A 76 6.28 -20.60 -5.24
CA SER A 76 6.95 -21.90 -5.35
C SER A 76 7.94 -21.92 -6.51
N GLY A 77 8.86 -22.89 -6.49
CA GLY A 77 9.88 -23.05 -7.53
C GLY A 77 11.13 -22.17 -7.34
N LEU A 78 11.28 -21.58 -6.16
CA LEU A 78 12.47 -20.82 -5.77
C LEU A 78 13.53 -21.73 -5.11
N LYS A 79 14.78 -21.31 -5.14
CA LYS A 79 15.83 -21.97 -4.35
C LYS A 79 15.62 -21.65 -2.86
N PRO A 80 15.93 -22.58 -1.93
CA PRO A 80 15.91 -22.28 -0.51
C PRO A 80 16.81 -21.09 -0.14
N GLY A 81 16.33 -20.25 0.79
CA GLY A 81 17.07 -19.10 1.29
C GLY A 81 16.31 -17.79 1.20
N LEU A 82 17.04 -16.68 1.24
CA LEU A 82 16.48 -15.33 1.14
C LEU A 82 16.50 -14.85 -0.32
N HIS A 83 15.43 -14.18 -0.71
CA HIS A 83 15.31 -13.58 -2.04
C HIS A 83 14.79 -12.15 -1.93
N GLY A 84 15.45 -11.21 -2.59
CA GLY A 84 14.96 -9.84 -2.68
C GLY A 84 13.56 -9.81 -3.30
N PHE A 85 12.67 -9.02 -2.70
CA PHE A 85 11.27 -8.90 -3.09
C PHE A 85 10.89 -7.42 -3.15
N HIS A 86 10.60 -6.93 -4.37
CA HIS A 86 10.45 -5.50 -4.60
C HIS A 86 9.27 -5.18 -5.52
N VAL A 87 8.74 -3.97 -5.37
CA VAL A 87 7.87 -3.35 -6.39
C VAL A 87 8.74 -2.52 -7.32
N HIS A 88 8.68 -2.81 -8.61
CA HIS A 88 9.38 -2.09 -9.67
C HIS A 88 8.51 -0.99 -10.29
N ALA A 89 9.15 -0.03 -10.95
CA ALA A 89 8.52 1.20 -11.42
C ALA A 89 7.49 1.00 -12.52
N LEU A 90 7.63 -0.04 -13.36
CA LEU A 90 6.82 -0.25 -14.55
C LEU A 90 6.13 -1.62 -14.52
N GLY A 91 4.91 -1.68 -15.05
CA GLY A 91 4.20 -2.93 -15.36
C GLY A 91 4.50 -3.43 -16.76
N ASP A 92 5.67 -3.13 -17.29
CA ASP A 92 6.12 -3.59 -18.60
C ASP A 92 6.86 -4.93 -18.47
N THR A 93 6.37 -5.96 -19.14
CA THR A 93 7.00 -7.29 -19.18
C THR A 93 7.29 -7.73 -20.62
N THR A 94 7.39 -6.79 -21.56
CA THR A 94 7.61 -7.08 -22.99
C THR A 94 8.96 -7.77 -23.27
N ASN A 95 9.94 -7.53 -22.42
CA ASN A 95 11.21 -8.28 -22.40
C ASN A 95 11.40 -8.98 -21.04
N GLY A 96 10.39 -9.75 -20.62
CA GLY A 96 10.36 -10.37 -19.29
C GLY A 96 10.50 -9.36 -18.17
N CYS A 97 11.09 -9.80 -17.05
CA CYS A 97 11.24 -8.94 -15.88
C CYS A 97 12.20 -7.76 -16.07
N MET A 98 13.03 -7.77 -17.12
CA MET A 98 13.99 -6.70 -17.40
C MET A 98 13.30 -5.38 -17.76
N SER A 99 12.11 -5.43 -18.39
CA SER A 99 11.34 -4.23 -18.77
C SER A 99 10.62 -3.57 -17.60
N THR A 100 10.58 -4.17 -16.40
CA THR A 100 9.88 -3.60 -15.23
C THR A 100 10.56 -2.34 -14.66
N GLY A 101 11.71 -1.96 -15.19
CA GLY A 101 12.46 -0.78 -14.76
C GLY A 101 13.18 -0.97 -13.41
N PRO A 102 13.58 0.11 -12.75
CA PRO A 102 14.20 0.08 -11.41
C PRO A 102 13.15 -0.14 -10.31
N HIS A 103 13.57 -0.24 -9.06
CA HIS A 103 12.67 -0.21 -7.91
C HIS A 103 11.78 1.04 -7.94
N PHE A 104 10.54 0.89 -7.50
CA PHE A 104 9.61 2.02 -7.42
C PHE A 104 10.08 3.03 -6.38
N ASN A 105 10.50 4.21 -6.82
CA ASN A 105 11.13 5.24 -6.01
C ASN A 105 10.58 6.63 -6.34
N PRO A 106 9.35 6.96 -5.92
CA PRO A 106 8.69 8.21 -6.31
C PRO A 106 9.32 9.46 -5.69
N VAL A 107 10.13 9.32 -4.66
CA VAL A 107 10.72 10.43 -3.90
C VAL A 107 12.25 10.49 -3.98
N GLY A 108 12.89 9.65 -4.81
CA GLY A 108 14.33 9.73 -5.12
C GLY A 108 15.25 9.40 -3.95
N LYS A 109 14.88 8.41 -3.11
CA LYS A 109 15.73 7.94 -2.00
C LYS A 109 16.73 6.88 -2.45
N GLU A 110 17.67 6.53 -1.58
CA GLU A 110 18.53 5.36 -1.76
C GLU A 110 17.77 4.07 -1.41
N HIS A 111 18.31 2.92 -1.83
CA HIS A 111 17.83 1.60 -1.42
C HIS A 111 18.07 1.36 0.07
N GLY A 112 17.10 0.70 0.73
CA GLY A 112 17.17 0.43 2.17
C GLY A 112 16.24 -0.70 2.63
N ALA A 113 16.28 -1.00 3.92
CA ALA A 113 15.42 -1.98 4.54
C ALA A 113 13.96 -1.49 4.66
N PRO A 114 12.94 -2.38 4.71
CA PRO A 114 11.53 -2.01 4.86
C PRO A 114 11.22 -1.12 6.06
N GLY A 115 12.01 -1.24 7.15
CA GLY A 115 11.87 -0.41 8.35
C GLY A 115 12.57 0.94 8.29
N ASP A 116 13.38 1.21 7.26
CA ASP A 116 14.14 2.45 7.14
C ASP A 116 13.25 3.57 6.57
N GLU A 117 13.45 4.79 7.04
CA GLU A 117 12.80 5.97 6.44
C GLU A 117 13.44 6.32 5.08
N ASN A 118 14.76 6.10 4.93
CA ASN A 118 15.48 6.30 3.69
C ASN A 118 15.57 4.99 2.92
N ARG A 119 14.53 4.72 2.12
CA ARG A 119 14.44 3.59 1.20
C ARG A 119 13.58 3.94 0.00
N HIS A 120 13.63 3.15 -1.07
CA HIS A 120 12.63 3.21 -2.12
C HIS A 120 11.26 2.76 -1.57
N ALA A 121 10.19 3.29 -2.08
CA ALA A 121 8.85 2.84 -1.71
C ALA A 121 8.65 1.34 -2.03
N GLY A 122 9.27 0.86 -3.09
CA GLY A 122 9.20 -0.53 -3.53
C GLY A 122 10.10 -1.52 -2.80
N ASP A 123 10.94 -1.09 -1.85
CA ASP A 123 11.87 -1.98 -1.13
C ASP A 123 11.15 -2.76 -0.03
N LEU A 124 10.68 -3.96 -0.34
CA LEU A 124 9.96 -4.83 0.60
C LEU A 124 10.89 -5.84 1.29
N GLY A 125 12.20 -5.74 1.06
CA GLY A 125 13.22 -6.58 1.68
C GLY A 125 13.30 -7.97 1.09
N ASN A 126 13.38 -8.98 1.94
CA ASN A 126 13.54 -10.38 1.54
C ASN A 126 12.30 -11.22 1.89
N ILE A 127 11.97 -12.16 1.02
CA ILE A 127 11.13 -13.32 1.35
C ILE A 127 12.02 -14.50 1.71
N THR A 128 11.56 -15.35 2.62
CA THR A 128 12.26 -16.57 3.01
C THR A 128 11.63 -17.76 2.32
N VAL A 129 12.45 -18.53 1.60
CA VAL A 129 12.07 -19.75 0.90
C VAL A 129 12.52 -20.96 1.72
N GLY A 130 11.60 -21.87 1.99
CA GLY A 130 11.90 -23.12 2.69
C GLY A 130 12.62 -24.14 1.84
N GLU A 131 13.07 -25.24 2.46
CA GLU A 131 13.75 -26.37 1.79
C GLU A 131 12.86 -27.04 0.72
N ASP A 132 11.54 -26.85 0.82
CA ASP A 132 10.55 -27.32 -0.16
C ASP A 132 10.40 -26.41 -1.40
N GLY A 133 11.19 -25.32 -1.46
CA GLY A 133 11.14 -24.34 -2.55
C GLY A 133 9.91 -23.41 -2.49
N THR A 134 9.23 -23.34 -1.34
CA THR A 134 8.05 -22.47 -1.17
C THR A 134 8.33 -21.29 -0.24
N ALA A 135 7.64 -20.17 -0.48
CA ALA A 135 7.66 -18.99 0.38
C ALA A 135 6.23 -18.53 0.68
N ALA A 136 5.90 -18.35 1.95
CA ALA A 136 4.72 -17.65 2.39
C ALA A 136 5.04 -16.18 2.61
N ILE A 137 4.25 -15.29 2.00
CA ILE A 137 4.42 -13.84 2.06
C ILE A 137 3.39 -13.26 3.01
N ASN A 138 3.84 -12.46 3.97
CA ASN A 138 2.99 -11.66 4.85
C ASN A 138 3.76 -10.39 5.25
N ILE A 139 3.49 -9.30 4.53
CA ILE A 139 4.17 -8.00 4.68
C ILE A 139 3.11 -6.93 4.89
N VAL A 140 3.40 -5.96 5.76
CA VAL A 140 2.59 -4.75 5.92
C VAL A 140 3.49 -3.55 5.67
N ASP A 141 3.14 -2.73 4.69
CA ASP A 141 3.96 -1.59 4.28
C ASP A 141 3.12 -0.33 4.06
N LYS A 142 3.68 0.83 4.43
CA LYS A 142 3.02 2.14 4.34
C LYS A 142 3.39 2.93 3.08
N GLN A 143 4.40 2.50 2.32
CA GLN A 143 4.93 3.26 1.18
C GLN A 143 4.47 2.73 -0.19
N ILE A 144 3.66 1.68 -0.21
CA ILE A 144 3.12 1.06 -1.43
C ILE A 144 1.58 1.16 -1.51
N PRO A 145 1.00 2.36 -1.61
CA PRO A 145 -0.45 2.51 -1.64
C PRO A 145 -1.06 1.92 -2.91
N LEU A 146 -2.33 1.49 -2.82
CA LEU A 146 -3.12 1.04 -3.96
C LEU A 146 -3.90 2.19 -4.62
N THR A 147 -3.94 3.36 -3.98
CA THR A 147 -4.66 4.56 -4.44
C THR A 147 -3.73 5.78 -4.53
N GLY A 148 -4.20 6.83 -5.18
CA GLY A 148 -3.48 8.11 -5.26
C GLY A 148 -2.30 8.11 -6.25
N PRO A 149 -1.51 9.20 -6.27
CA PRO A 149 -0.49 9.43 -7.30
C PRO A 149 0.69 8.46 -7.24
N HIS A 150 0.93 7.86 -6.09
CA HIS A 150 1.98 6.86 -5.88
C HIS A 150 1.44 5.42 -5.84
N SER A 151 0.24 5.19 -6.39
CA SER A 151 -0.34 3.85 -6.49
C SER A 151 0.61 2.87 -7.19
N ILE A 152 0.68 1.66 -6.63
CA ILE A 152 1.43 0.56 -7.23
C ILE A 152 0.64 -0.25 -8.26
N ILE A 153 -0.66 0.06 -8.46
CA ILE A 153 -1.46 -0.56 -9.52
C ILE A 153 -0.83 -0.26 -10.88
N GLY A 154 -0.70 -1.29 -11.71
CA GLY A 154 -0.05 -1.20 -13.03
C GLY A 154 1.48 -1.23 -12.98
N ARG A 155 2.09 -1.36 -11.82
CA ARG A 155 3.54 -1.63 -11.64
C ARG A 155 3.77 -3.13 -11.55
N ALA A 156 5.01 -3.58 -11.32
CA ALA A 156 5.32 -4.99 -11.20
C ALA A 156 5.90 -5.34 -9.83
N VAL A 157 5.55 -6.52 -9.34
CA VAL A 157 6.34 -7.23 -8.32
C VAL A 157 7.46 -7.98 -9.01
N VAL A 158 8.64 -7.96 -8.41
CA VAL A 158 9.81 -8.70 -8.87
C VAL A 158 10.41 -9.49 -7.71
N VAL A 159 10.73 -10.75 -7.98
CA VAL A 159 11.52 -11.62 -7.10
C VAL A 159 12.93 -11.74 -7.68
N HIS A 160 13.91 -11.60 -6.81
CA HIS A 160 15.33 -11.64 -7.20
C HIS A 160 15.98 -12.99 -6.90
N SER A 161 17.11 -13.28 -7.56
CA SER A 161 17.85 -14.54 -7.41
C SER A 161 18.56 -14.67 -6.06
N ASP A 162 18.96 -13.54 -5.48
CA ASP A 162 19.86 -13.47 -4.34
C ASP A 162 19.22 -12.66 -3.20
N PRO A 163 19.77 -12.77 -1.96
CA PRO A 163 19.37 -11.94 -0.86
C PRO A 163 19.58 -10.45 -1.13
N ASP A 164 18.58 -9.64 -0.80
CA ASP A 164 18.73 -8.20 -0.67
C ASP A 164 19.58 -7.89 0.57
N ASP A 165 20.66 -7.14 0.42
CA ASP A 165 21.56 -6.74 1.50
C ASP A 165 21.03 -5.52 2.30
N LEU A 166 19.83 -5.05 1.96
CA LEU A 166 19.09 -3.97 2.65
C LEU A 166 19.85 -2.63 2.61
N GLY A 167 20.69 -2.43 1.62
CA GLY A 167 21.54 -1.25 1.49
C GLY A 167 22.74 -1.21 2.46
N ARG A 168 23.08 -2.35 3.07
CA ARG A 168 24.10 -2.46 4.15
C ARG A 168 25.25 -3.38 3.80
N GLY A 169 25.23 -4.00 2.62
CA GLY A 169 26.25 -4.97 2.20
C GLY A 169 27.61 -4.37 1.84
N GLY A 170 27.69 -3.07 1.61
CA GLY A 170 28.94 -2.40 1.23
C GLY A 170 29.37 -2.65 -0.22
N HIS A 171 28.54 -3.28 -1.02
CA HIS A 171 28.72 -3.45 -2.47
C HIS A 171 28.31 -2.17 -3.21
N GLU A 172 28.85 -1.93 -4.39
CA GLU A 172 28.49 -0.76 -5.22
C GLU A 172 27.01 -0.69 -5.56
N LEU A 173 26.33 -1.84 -5.65
CA LEU A 173 24.90 -1.96 -5.91
C LEU A 173 24.04 -1.93 -4.65
N SER A 174 24.61 -1.96 -3.43
CA SER A 174 23.84 -2.00 -2.17
C SER A 174 22.88 -0.85 -2.07
N LYS A 175 23.30 0.37 -2.42
CA LYS A 175 22.47 1.59 -2.31
C LYS A 175 21.52 1.83 -3.48
N SER A 176 21.53 0.98 -4.49
CA SER A 176 20.65 1.09 -5.66
C SER A 176 19.69 -0.08 -5.82
N THR A 177 20.13 -1.30 -5.56
CA THR A 177 19.32 -2.52 -5.80
C THR A 177 19.38 -3.54 -4.67
N GLY A 178 20.08 -3.21 -3.55
CA GLY A 178 20.33 -4.18 -2.48
C GLY A 178 21.21 -5.35 -2.91
N ASN A 179 21.92 -5.21 -4.03
CA ASN A 179 22.78 -6.26 -4.61
C ASN A 179 22.06 -7.63 -4.73
N ALA A 180 20.73 -7.61 -4.97
CA ALA A 180 19.86 -8.78 -4.91
C ALA A 180 19.92 -9.71 -6.14
N GLY A 181 20.86 -9.46 -7.05
CA GLY A 181 21.09 -10.31 -8.22
C GLY A 181 20.05 -10.17 -9.33
N GLY A 182 19.88 -11.24 -10.09
CA GLY A 182 18.95 -11.30 -11.24
C GLY A 182 17.48 -11.26 -10.86
N ARG A 183 16.61 -11.10 -11.87
CA ARG A 183 15.15 -11.10 -11.70
C ARG A 183 14.62 -12.46 -12.16
N VAL A 184 14.19 -13.30 -11.21
CA VAL A 184 13.78 -14.68 -11.50
C VAL A 184 12.28 -14.82 -11.76
N ALA A 185 11.46 -13.92 -11.24
CA ALA A 185 10.04 -13.87 -11.54
C ALA A 185 9.48 -12.47 -11.38
N CYS A 186 8.44 -12.17 -12.14
CA CYS A 186 7.69 -10.92 -11.99
C CYS A 186 6.23 -11.09 -12.40
N GLY A 187 5.41 -10.12 -12.00
CA GLY A 187 4.01 -10.06 -12.39
C GLY A 187 3.47 -8.64 -12.22
N ILE A 188 2.54 -8.26 -13.08
CA ILE A 188 1.90 -6.92 -13.05
C ILE A 188 0.83 -6.91 -11.96
N ILE A 189 0.82 -5.85 -11.16
CA ILE A 189 -0.17 -5.64 -10.10
C ILE A 189 -1.45 -5.08 -10.74
N GLY A 190 -2.49 -5.92 -10.78
CA GLY A 190 -3.81 -5.57 -11.29
C GLY A 190 -4.83 -5.40 -10.18
N LEU A 191 -5.92 -4.67 -10.45
CA LEU A 191 -7.06 -4.63 -9.54
C LEU A 191 -7.68 -6.03 -9.42
N GLN A 192 -8.07 -6.38 -8.19
CA GLN A 192 -8.84 -7.60 -7.92
C GLN A 192 -10.32 -7.25 -7.76
N GLY A 193 -11.18 -7.96 -8.47
CA GLY A 193 -12.64 -7.84 -8.38
C GLY A 193 -13.22 -8.66 -7.22
#